data_c723de20ea921dfe09b6ddba08cf6304
#
_entry.id   c723de20ea921dfe09b6ddba08cf6304
#
_cell.length_a   1.000
_cell.length_b   1.000
_cell.length_c   1.000
_cell.angle_alpha   90.00
_cell.angle_beta   90.00
_cell.angle_gamma   90.00
#
_symmetry.space_group_name_H-M   'P 1'
#
loop_
_entity.id
_entity.type
_entity.pdbx_description
1 polymer ?
#
loop_
_entity_poly.entity_id
_entity_poly.type
_entity_poly.pdbx_seq_one_letter_code
_entity_poly.pdbx_strand_id
1 'polypeptide(L)'
;RRHQNNRMSNHILKRPTLGANVLLLLVVAFIVVALNTRFWGIVFDSPGLAGLHGSGVIAAIAAALFALTLLMVLPLSLRWTFKPGLTLVLILAAGAAYFIGDYGAVIDRHALASVYETDAREAGEWLNLRMLLSIGALGLLPAAFVWWARVDWQQPTREIFSRLKLALLAFALLGVAALGFGKDVASLLRNHMELRHIANPFALLAANLSYLDHARNDNRPLAKVGLDARRGAALPPGDRPLVLVLAIGESMRAASLDLNGYARDTDFDLHPLPVVNFGKVSSCGTNTATSLPCMFSDLGRRGYDDATAKHRENVLDVLV
;
A
#
# COMPACT_ATOMS: atom_id res chain seq x y z
N ARG A 1 7.91 58.03 41.18
CA ARG A 1 8.36 57.25 40.00
C ARG A 1 7.59 55.93 40.06
N ARG A 2 6.54 55.79 39.21
CA ARG A 2 5.69 54.59 39.08
C ARG A 2 6.46 53.55 38.29
N HIS A 3 6.74 52.37 38.86
CA HIS A 3 7.11 51.16 38.17
C HIS A 3 5.88 50.63 37.42
N GLN A 4 5.84 50.79 36.11
CA GLN A 4 4.95 50.05 35.21
C GLN A 4 5.47 48.62 35.11
N ASN A 5 4.87 47.68 35.79
CA ASN A 5 5.06 46.25 35.58
C ASN A 5 4.44 45.88 34.23
N ASN A 6 5.30 45.70 33.24
CA ASN A 6 4.96 45.18 31.92
C ASN A 6 4.62 43.68 32.08
N ARG A 7 3.36 43.35 32.34
CA ARG A 7 2.86 41.97 32.24
C ARG A 7 2.84 41.61 30.75
N MET A 8 3.93 41.06 30.22
CA MET A 8 3.89 40.28 28.99
C MET A 8 2.93 39.12 29.24
N SER A 9 1.73 39.25 28.69
CA SER A 9 0.72 38.20 28.63
C SER A 9 1.28 37.07 27.77
N ASN A 10 1.85 36.06 28.41
CA ASN A 10 2.17 34.79 27.77
C ASN A 10 0.84 34.16 27.33
N HIS A 11 0.45 34.40 26.09
CA HIS A 11 -0.56 33.60 25.38
C HIS A 11 -0.01 32.20 25.13
N ILE A 12 0.20 31.43 26.20
CA ILE A 12 0.40 29.99 26.08
C ILE A 12 -0.91 29.43 25.54
N LEU A 13 -0.91 28.94 24.31
CA LEU A 13 -2.04 28.26 23.68
C LEU A 13 -2.59 27.22 24.67
N LYS A 14 -3.77 27.48 25.21
CA LYS A 14 -4.41 26.55 26.16
C LYS A 14 -4.64 25.21 25.47
N ARG A 15 -4.12 24.15 26.06
CA ARG A 15 -4.31 22.79 25.54
C ARG A 15 -5.80 22.46 25.52
N PRO A 16 -6.38 22.09 24.35
CA PRO A 16 -7.80 21.72 24.28
C PRO A 16 -8.02 20.45 25.11
N THR A 17 -9.06 20.45 25.91
CA THR A 17 -9.53 19.25 26.62
C THR A 17 -10.65 18.64 25.79
N LEU A 18 -10.44 17.44 25.27
CA LEU A 18 -11.39 16.74 24.41
C LEU A 18 -11.75 15.38 25.02
N GLY A 19 -13.03 15.05 24.98
CA GLY A 19 -13.44 13.68 25.31
C GLY A 19 -12.81 12.67 24.32
N ALA A 20 -12.46 11.48 24.82
CA ALA A 20 -11.79 10.46 24.00
C ALA A 20 -12.55 10.12 22.71
N ASN A 21 -13.89 10.07 22.76
CA ASN A 21 -14.72 9.83 21.57
C ASN A 21 -14.63 10.96 20.54
N VAL A 22 -14.62 12.20 20.98
CA VAL A 22 -14.54 13.35 20.08
C VAL A 22 -13.21 13.34 19.35
N LEU A 23 -12.10 13.09 20.07
CA LEU A 23 -10.78 12.99 19.46
C LEU A 23 -10.70 11.82 18.48
N LEU A 24 -11.27 10.66 18.83
CA LEU A 24 -11.35 9.50 17.95
C LEU A 24 -12.10 9.81 16.65
N LEU A 25 -13.29 10.41 16.76
CA LEU A 25 -14.13 10.77 15.60
C LEU A 25 -13.46 11.83 14.72
N LEU A 26 -12.75 12.80 15.30
CA LEU A 26 -11.97 13.79 14.55
C LEU A 26 -10.84 13.15 13.76
N VAL A 27 -10.10 12.20 14.37
CA VAL A 27 -9.04 11.47 13.68
C VAL A 27 -9.60 10.60 12.56
N VAL A 28 -10.71 9.88 12.80
CA VAL A 28 -11.38 9.08 11.77
C VAL A 28 -11.86 9.95 10.62
N ALA A 29 -12.50 11.09 10.91
CA ALA A 29 -12.94 12.04 9.88
C ALA A 29 -11.76 12.57 9.06
N PHE A 30 -10.65 12.91 9.72
CA PHE A 30 -9.43 13.36 9.06
C PHE A 30 -8.87 12.28 8.11
N ILE A 31 -8.77 11.02 8.56
CA ILE A 31 -8.31 9.91 7.73
C ILE A 31 -9.21 9.75 6.51
N VAL A 32 -10.52 9.71 6.70
CA VAL A 32 -11.50 9.50 5.63
C VAL A 32 -11.45 10.61 4.58
N VAL A 33 -11.29 11.85 4.99
CA VAL A 33 -11.33 13.01 4.09
C VAL A 33 -9.95 13.32 3.53
N ALA A 34 -8.96 13.56 4.40
CA ALA A 34 -7.66 14.09 3.99
C ALA A 34 -6.70 13.01 3.45
N LEU A 35 -6.79 11.76 3.94
CA LEU A 35 -5.90 10.67 3.55
C LEU A 35 -6.50 9.75 2.49
N ASN A 36 -7.62 10.13 1.86
CA ASN A 36 -8.30 9.39 0.79
C ASN A 36 -8.58 10.28 -0.44
N THR A 37 -7.75 11.28 -0.72
CA THR A 37 -7.97 12.24 -1.81
C THR A 37 -8.10 11.57 -3.18
N ARG A 38 -7.24 10.60 -3.49
CA ARG A 38 -7.30 9.83 -4.75
C ARG A 38 -8.57 8.98 -4.83
N PHE A 39 -8.95 8.33 -3.74
CA PHE A 39 -10.20 7.58 -3.65
C PHE A 39 -11.40 8.46 -3.98
N TRP A 40 -11.49 9.63 -3.33
CA TRP A 40 -12.58 10.58 -3.58
C TRP A 40 -12.54 11.15 -4.99
N GLY A 41 -11.37 11.40 -5.57
CA GLY A 41 -11.23 11.81 -6.97
C GLY A 41 -11.92 10.82 -7.90
N ILE A 42 -11.62 9.52 -7.79
CA ILE A 42 -12.25 8.49 -8.62
C ILE A 42 -13.76 8.40 -8.38
N VAL A 43 -14.20 8.51 -7.12
CA VAL A 43 -15.64 8.49 -6.80
C VAL A 43 -16.37 9.67 -7.42
N PHE A 44 -15.82 10.88 -7.30
CA PHE A 44 -16.47 12.09 -7.86
C PHE A 44 -16.44 12.13 -9.39
N ASP A 45 -15.40 11.56 -10.02
CA ASP A 45 -15.27 11.51 -11.47
C ASP A 45 -16.07 10.35 -12.11
N SER A 46 -16.67 9.48 -11.26
CA SER A 46 -17.40 8.30 -11.76
C SER A 46 -18.70 8.68 -12.46
N PRO A 47 -18.92 8.23 -13.71
CA PRO A 47 -20.16 8.47 -14.43
C PRO A 47 -21.38 7.90 -13.68
N GLY A 48 -22.47 8.65 -13.65
CA GLY A 48 -23.74 8.21 -13.04
C GLY A 48 -23.90 8.61 -11.56
N LEU A 49 -22.92 9.26 -10.93
CA LEU A 49 -23.04 9.82 -9.59
C LEU A 49 -23.47 11.31 -9.58
N ALA A 50 -23.98 11.81 -10.68
CA ALA A 50 -24.55 13.16 -10.78
C ALA A 50 -26.01 13.19 -10.23
N GLY A 51 -26.41 14.35 -9.68
CA GLY A 51 -27.77 14.56 -9.17
C GLY A 51 -28.02 14.02 -7.76
N LEU A 52 -29.28 14.09 -7.32
CA LEU A 52 -29.68 13.72 -5.94
C LEU A 52 -29.41 12.27 -5.59
N HIS A 53 -29.65 11.33 -6.52
CA HIS A 53 -29.34 9.92 -6.29
C HIS A 53 -27.84 9.70 -6.12
N GLY A 54 -27.04 10.27 -7.01
CA GLY A 54 -25.57 10.16 -6.95
C GLY A 54 -24.99 10.77 -5.67
N SER A 55 -25.51 11.92 -5.20
CA SER A 55 -25.09 12.48 -3.91
C SER A 55 -25.44 11.57 -2.75
N GLY A 56 -26.57 10.84 -2.81
CA GLY A 56 -26.94 9.81 -1.85
C GLY A 56 -25.95 8.65 -1.84
N VAL A 57 -25.52 8.17 -3.02
CA VAL A 57 -24.49 7.11 -3.14
C VAL A 57 -23.14 7.58 -2.55
N ILE A 58 -22.71 8.80 -2.87
CA ILE A 58 -21.47 9.39 -2.31
C ILE A 58 -21.54 9.48 -0.80
N ALA A 59 -22.68 9.95 -0.24
CA ALA A 59 -22.90 10.01 1.20
C ALA A 59 -22.87 8.60 1.83
N ALA A 60 -23.44 7.59 1.18
CA ALA A 60 -23.41 6.21 1.64
C ALA A 60 -21.97 5.64 1.64
N ILE A 61 -21.19 5.94 0.60
CA ILE A 61 -19.76 5.55 0.54
C ILE A 61 -18.98 6.24 1.66
N ALA A 62 -19.19 7.54 1.88
CA ALA A 62 -18.55 8.29 2.96
C ALA A 62 -18.90 7.72 4.34
N ALA A 63 -20.19 7.45 4.56
CA ALA A 63 -20.69 6.85 5.79
C ALA A 63 -20.10 5.44 6.00
N ALA A 64 -20.04 4.61 4.96
CA ALA A 64 -19.46 3.28 5.04
C ALA A 64 -17.95 3.34 5.33
N LEU A 65 -17.20 4.17 4.62
CA LEU A 65 -15.76 4.33 4.84
C LEU A 65 -15.47 4.87 6.26
N PHE A 66 -16.26 5.84 6.73
CA PHE A 66 -16.16 6.37 8.08
C PHE A 66 -16.47 5.29 9.13
N ALA A 67 -17.56 4.58 8.99
CA ALA A 67 -17.97 3.53 9.92
C ALA A 67 -16.96 2.39 9.98
N LEU A 68 -16.46 1.93 8.84
CA LEU A 68 -15.42 0.92 8.76
C LEU A 68 -14.12 1.40 9.42
N THR A 69 -13.66 2.63 9.11
CA THR A 69 -12.46 3.21 9.73
C THR A 69 -12.64 3.33 11.24
N LEU A 70 -13.81 3.76 11.69
CA LEU A 70 -14.14 3.85 13.12
C LEU A 70 -14.06 2.46 13.79
N LEU A 71 -14.68 1.44 13.21
CA LEU A 71 -14.63 0.06 13.72
C LEU A 71 -13.20 -0.49 13.78
N MET A 72 -12.39 -0.19 12.78
CA MET A 72 -10.97 -0.60 12.72
C MET A 72 -10.13 0.05 13.82
N VAL A 73 -10.34 1.35 14.09
CA VAL A 73 -9.55 2.12 15.06
C VAL A 73 -10.09 1.97 16.50
N LEU A 74 -11.37 1.61 16.65
CA LEU A 74 -12.03 1.50 17.94
C LEU A 74 -11.32 0.56 18.95
N PRO A 75 -10.77 -0.62 18.58
CA PRO A 75 -10.00 -1.46 19.50
C PRO A 75 -8.75 -0.78 20.08
N LEU A 76 -8.16 0.16 19.34
CA LEU A 76 -7.01 0.95 19.78
C LEU A 76 -7.38 2.02 20.81
N SER A 77 -8.68 2.21 21.11
CA SER A 77 -9.19 3.27 21.97
C SER A 77 -9.12 2.98 23.48
N LEU A 78 -8.29 2.02 23.90
CA LEU A 78 -7.98 1.81 25.31
C LEU A 78 -7.03 2.91 25.81
N ARG A 79 -7.10 3.27 27.08
CA ARG A 79 -6.31 4.38 27.68
C ARG A 79 -4.82 4.32 27.33
N TRP A 80 -4.25 3.14 27.35
CA TRP A 80 -2.81 2.92 27.14
C TRP A 80 -2.40 2.91 25.66
N THR A 81 -3.28 2.42 24.78
CA THR A 81 -3.01 2.29 23.35
C THR A 81 -3.57 3.44 22.54
N PHE A 82 -4.40 4.30 23.13
CA PHE A 82 -5.15 5.34 22.42
C PHE A 82 -4.24 6.28 21.62
N LYS A 83 -3.37 7.04 22.32
CA LYS A 83 -2.49 7.99 21.64
C LYS A 83 -1.45 7.31 20.76
N PRO A 84 -0.70 6.28 21.23
CA PRO A 84 0.24 5.55 20.38
C PRO A 84 -0.43 4.90 19.17
N GLY A 85 -1.60 4.28 19.36
CA GLY A 85 -2.34 3.61 18.28
C GLY A 85 -2.83 4.59 17.22
N LEU A 86 -3.43 5.72 17.63
CA LEU A 86 -3.84 6.77 16.70
C LEU A 86 -2.63 7.36 15.94
N THR A 87 -1.51 7.56 16.62
CA THR A 87 -0.26 8.04 16.01
C THR A 87 0.22 7.07 14.94
N LEU A 88 0.26 5.77 15.26
CA LEU A 88 0.68 4.73 14.32
C LEU A 88 -0.23 4.72 13.08
N VAL A 89 -1.55 4.71 13.28
CA VAL A 89 -2.52 4.72 12.17
C VAL A 89 -2.37 5.96 11.32
N LEU A 90 -2.20 7.14 11.91
CA LEU A 90 -2.03 8.40 11.17
C LEU A 90 -0.75 8.40 10.31
N ILE A 91 0.38 7.95 10.87
CA ILE A 91 1.64 7.92 10.14
C ILE A 91 1.59 6.90 8.99
N LEU A 92 1.10 5.68 9.26
CA LEU A 92 0.97 4.65 8.24
C LEU A 92 -0.02 5.04 7.13
N ALA A 93 -1.16 5.62 7.52
CA ALA A 93 -2.15 6.11 6.56
C ALA A 93 -1.61 7.29 5.74
N ALA A 94 -0.83 8.20 6.33
CA ALA A 94 -0.20 9.30 5.59
C ALA A 94 0.85 8.80 4.60
N GLY A 95 1.66 7.81 4.99
CA GLY A 95 2.59 7.14 4.08
C GLY A 95 1.87 6.49 2.89
N ALA A 96 0.83 5.69 3.16
CA ALA A 96 0.01 5.08 2.11
C ALA A 96 -0.63 6.15 1.20
N ALA A 97 -1.19 7.22 1.77
CA ALA A 97 -1.80 8.31 1.01
C ALA A 97 -0.80 9.00 0.07
N TYR A 98 0.45 9.17 0.49
CA TYR A 98 1.52 9.71 -0.35
C TYR A 98 1.78 8.84 -1.58
N PHE A 99 2.01 7.54 -1.39
CA PHE A 99 2.28 6.63 -2.52
C PHE A 99 1.06 6.47 -3.44
N ILE A 100 -0.14 6.40 -2.88
CA ILE A 100 -1.39 6.34 -3.65
C ILE A 100 -1.59 7.63 -4.45
N GLY A 101 -1.36 8.79 -3.85
CA GLY A 101 -1.60 10.11 -4.46
C GLY A 101 -0.56 10.48 -5.52
N ASP A 102 0.72 10.37 -5.19
CA ASP A 102 1.82 10.86 -6.02
C ASP A 102 2.26 9.86 -7.09
N TYR A 103 2.24 8.57 -6.78
CA TYR A 103 2.68 7.51 -7.70
C TYR A 103 1.53 6.71 -8.29
N GLY A 104 0.27 6.96 -7.85
CA GLY A 104 -0.87 6.13 -8.26
C GLY A 104 -0.75 4.68 -7.80
N ALA A 105 0.03 4.44 -6.74
CA ALA A 105 0.30 3.10 -6.25
C ALA A 105 -0.99 2.41 -5.79
N VAL A 106 -1.09 1.14 -6.10
CA VAL A 106 -2.12 0.23 -5.59
C VAL A 106 -1.51 -0.53 -4.43
N ILE A 107 -2.08 -0.38 -3.24
CA ILE A 107 -1.56 -1.04 -2.04
C ILE A 107 -2.11 -2.46 -1.98
N ASP A 108 -1.37 -3.37 -2.55
CA ASP A 108 -1.66 -4.80 -2.52
C ASP A 108 -0.52 -5.60 -1.84
N ARG A 109 -0.63 -6.93 -1.81
CA ARG A 109 0.40 -7.80 -1.22
C ARG A 109 1.76 -7.65 -1.91
N HIS A 110 1.79 -7.41 -3.23
CA HIS A 110 3.02 -7.28 -4.00
C HIS A 110 3.73 -5.95 -3.70
N ALA A 111 2.96 -4.87 -3.56
CA ALA A 111 3.50 -3.59 -3.10
C ALA A 111 4.12 -3.71 -1.71
N LEU A 112 3.48 -4.45 -0.79
CA LEU A 112 4.06 -4.69 0.54
C LEU A 112 5.25 -5.62 0.51
N ALA A 113 5.23 -6.68 -0.30
CA ALA A 113 6.41 -7.53 -0.50
C ALA A 113 7.60 -6.68 -0.96
N SER A 114 7.41 -5.81 -1.95
CA SER A 114 8.44 -4.88 -2.39
C SER A 114 8.96 -3.99 -1.23
N VAL A 115 8.08 -3.48 -0.37
CA VAL A 115 8.49 -2.67 0.79
C VAL A 115 9.29 -3.48 1.81
N TYR A 116 8.88 -4.72 2.10
CA TYR A 116 9.56 -5.57 3.09
C TYR A 116 10.86 -6.19 2.57
N GLU A 117 10.97 -6.42 1.27
CA GLU A 117 12.12 -7.02 0.60
C GLU A 117 13.14 -5.97 0.11
N THR A 118 12.76 -4.66 0.12
CA THR A 118 13.64 -3.55 -0.26
C THR A 118 14.78 -3.39 0.74
N ASP A 119 16.00 -3.30 0.26
CA ASP A 119 17.16 -3.03 1.12
C ASP A 119 17.25 -1.54 1.53
N ALA A 120 18.12 -1.26 2.53
CA ALA A 120 18.27 0.07 3.09
C ALA A 120 18.77 1.12 2.06
N ARG A 121 19.51 0.70 1.04
CA ARG A 121 20.03 1.59 -0.01
C ARG A 121 18.92 1.99 -0.96
N GLU A 122 18.15 1.03 -1.44
CA GLU A 122 17.00 1.26 -2.31
C GLU A 122 15.91 2.06 -1.58
N ALA A 123 15.62 1.73 -0.30
CA ALA A 123 14.69 2.50 0.52
C ALA A 123 15.12 3.97 0.65
N GLY A 124 16.42 4.24 0.71
CA GLY A 124 16.98 5.61 0.77
C GLY A 124 16.68 6.44 -0.48
N GLU A 125 16.57 5.83 -1.66
CA GLU A 125 16.26 6.52 -2.91
C GLU A 125 14.81 7.04 -2.97
N TRP A 126 13.90 6.41 -2.23
CA TRP A 126 12.51 6.85 -2.11
C TRP A 126 12.33 8.03 -1.14
N LEU A 127 13.33 8.27 -0.24
CA LEU A 127 13.28 9.38 0.72
C LEU A 127 13.57 10.70 0.03
N ASN A 128 12.52 11.41 -0.34
CA ASN A 128 12.61 12.74 -0.92
C ASN A 128 11.89 13.78 -0.04
N LEU A 129 12.22 15.06 -0.24
CA LEU A 129 11.66 16.15 0.55
C LEU A 129 10.13 16.20 0.49
N ARG A 130 9.53 15.90 -0.66
CA ARG A 130 8.08 15.91 -0.85
C ARG A 130 7.39 14.83 0.02
N MET A 131 7.98 13.63 0.07
CA MET A 131 7.51 12.56 0.96
C MET A 131 7.58 12.98 2.43
N LEU A 132 8.72 13.54 2.85
CA LEU A 132 8.91 13.99 4.24
C LEU A 132 7.91 15.09 4.61
N LEU A 133 7.69 16.06 3.74
CA LEU A 133 6.70 17.13 3.94
C LEU A 133 5.28 16.59 3.97
N SER A 134 4.93 15.65 3.09
CA SER A 134 3.61 15.03 3.05
C SER A 134 3.32 14.22 4.33
N ILE A 135 4.23 13.35 4.73
CA ILE A 135 4.09 12.56 5.97
C ILE A 135 4.15 13.50 7.20
N GLY A 136 4.99 14.54 7.16
CA GLY A 136 5.06 15.57 8.19
C GLY A 136 3.72 16.27 8.38
N ALA A 137 3.14 16.77 7.30
CA ALA A 137 1.89 17.54 7.33
C ALA A 137 0.66 16.67 7.61
N LEU A 138 0.58 15.49 7.00
CA LEU A 138 -0.63 14.65 7.05
C LEU A 138 -0.55 13.54 8.11
N GLY A 139 0.63 13.19 8.59
CA GLY A 139 0.84 12.18 9.63
C GLY A 139 1.29 12.78 10.95
N LEU A 140 2.48 13.44 10.95
CA LEU A 140 3.10 13.91 12.19
C LEU A 140 2.38 15.11 12.82
N LEU A 141 1.88 16.08 12.05
CA LEU A 141 1.14 17.21 12.62
C LEU A 141 -0.18 16.77 13.30
N PRO A 142 -1.04 15.94 12.65
CA PRO A 142 -2.22 15.41 13.34
C PRO A 142 -1.87 14.54 14.55
N ALA A 143 -0.80 13.74 14.47
CA ALA A 143 -0.31 12.96 15.59
C ALA A 143 0.17 13.87 16.74
N ALA A 144 0.90 14.94 16.45
CA ALA A 144 1.30 15.94 17.42
C ALA A 144 0.09 16.61 18.10
N PHE A 145 -0.98 16.88 17.33
CA PHE A 145 -2.25 17.38 17.89
C PHE A 145 -2.88 16.37 18.86
N VAL A 146 -2.90 15.07 18.54
CA VAL A 146 -3.38 14.00 19.43
C VAL A 146 -2.59 13.98 20.75
N TRP A 147 -1.28 14.20 20.69
CA TRP A 147 -0.44 14.25 21.90
C TRP A 147 -0.61 15.56 22.67
N TRP A 148 -0.79 16.67 21.98
CA TRP A 148 -0.99 17.97 22.60
C TRP A 148 -2.33 18.08 23.32
N ALA A 149 -3.40 17.51 22.77
CA ALA A 149 -4.73 17.49 23.36
C ALA A 149 -4.76 16.71 24.68
N ARG A 150 -5.42 17.28 25.68
CA ARG A 150 -5.73 16.57 26.93
C ARG A 150 -6.98 15.74 26.73
N VAL A 151 -6.85 14.42 26.90
CA VAL A 151 -7.97 13.49 26.77
C VAL A 151 -8.70 13.43 28.12
N ASP A 152 -9.97 13.80 28.11
CA ASP A 152 -10.85 13.63 29.24
C ASP A 152 -11.43 12.22 29.24
N TRP A 153 -10.99 11.42 30.21
CA TRP A 153 -11.38 10.03 30.34
C TRP A 153 -12.55 9.87 31.29
N GLN A 154 -13.60 9.23 30.84
CA GLN A 154 -14.74 8.87 31.70
C GLN A 154 -14.38 7.68 32.60
N GLN A 155 -15.31 7.32 33.48
CA GLN A 155 -15.20 6.09 34.26
C GLN A 155 -15.15 4.87 33.32
N PRO A 156 -14.37 3.82 33.62
CA PRO A 156 -14.14 2.67 32.71
C PRO A 156 -15.42 2.03 32.18
N THR A 157 -16.43 1.86 33.04
CA THR A 157 -17.72 1.29 32.63
C THR A 157 -18.45 2.17 31.61
N ARG A 158 -18.48 3.49 31.84
CA ARG A 158 -19.08 4.45 30.90
C ARG A 158 -18.33 4.49 29.58
N GLU A 159 -17.01 4.34 29.61
CA GLU A 159 -16.21 4.26 28.40
C GLU A 159 -16.54 3.03 27.56
N ILE A 160 -16.61 1.85 28.18
CA ILE A 160 -17.00 0.61 27.48
C ILE A 160 -18.38 0.76 26.83
N PHE A 161 -19.37 1.24 27.57
CA PHE A 161 -20.70 1.49 27.00
C PHE A 161 -20.69 2.54 25.89
N SER A 162 -19.87 3.58 26.02
CA SER A 162 -19.71 4.60 24.99
C SER A 162 -19.07 4.04 23.71
N ARG A 163 -18.07 3.16 23.84
CA ARG A 163 -17.45 2.45 22.69
C ARG A 163 -18.44 1.50 22.02
N LEU A 164 -19.20 0.75 22.84
CA LEU A 164 -20.23 -0.13 22.31
C LEU A 164 -21.30 0.66 21.53
N LYS A 165 -21.74 1.83 22.04
CA LYS A 165 -22.66 2.71 21.32
C LYS A 165 -22.07 3.18 19.98
N LEU A 166 -20.79 3.57 19.96
CA LEU A 166 -20.12 3.97 18.71
C LEU A 166 -20.03 2.79 17.73
N ALA A 167 -19.72 1.58 18.20
CA ALA A 167 -19.71 0.39 17.36
C ALA A 167 -21.10 0.08 16.80
N LEU A 168 -22.14 0.12 17.63
CA LEU A 168 -23.52 -0.10 17.19
C LEU A 168 -23.97 0.96 16.18
N LEU A 169 -23.62 2.24 16.40
CA LEU A 169 -23.91 3.31 15.46
C LEU A 169 -23.17 3.08 14.13
N ALA A 170 -21.91 2.66 14.16
CA ALA A 170 -21.16 2.34 12.96
C ALA A 170 -21.78 1.18 12.19
N PHE A 171 -22.21 0.10 12.87
CA PHE A 171 -22.93 -1.01 12.23
C PHE A 171 -24.28 -0.58 11.66
N ALA A 172 -25.03 0.26 12.37
CA ALA A 172 -26.27 0.81 11.87
C ALA A 172 -26.05 1.65 10.60
N LEU A 173 -24.99 2.48 10.59
CA LEU A 173 -24.62 3.29 9.45
C LEU A 173 -24.25 2.42 8.23
N LEU A 174 -23.48 1.35 8.44
CA LEU A 174 -23.18 0.37 7.40
C LEU A 174 -24.44 -0.33 6.88
N GLY A 175 -25.35 -0.72 7.78
CA GLY A 175 -26.62 -1.32 7.40
C GLY A 175 -27.47 -0.40 6.54
N VAL A 176 -27.61 0.86 6.93
CA VAL A 176 -28.33 1.87 6.15
C VAL A 176 -27.68 2.10 4.78
N ALA A 177 -26.37 2.25 4.72
CA ALA A 177 -25.64 2.41 3.47
C ALA A 177 -25.80 1.19 2.55
N ALA A 178 -25.72 -0.03 3.10
CA ALA A 178 -25.85 -1.27 2.35
C ALA A 178 -27.28 -1.50 1.84
N LEU A 179 -28.28 -1.25 2.66
CA LEU A 179 -29.69 -1.44 2.28
C LEU A 179 -30.18 -0.36 1.29
N GLY A 180 -29.75 0.90 1.51
CA GLY A 180 -30.15 2.01 0.67
C GLY A 180 -29.45 2.07 -0.69
N PHE A 181 -28.13 1.83 -0.71
CA PHE A 181 -27.27 2.08 -1.87
C PHE A 181 -26.30 0.93 -2.20
N GLY A 182 -26.50 -0.26 -1.61
CA GLY A 182 -25.56 -1.38 -1.76
C GLY A 182 -25.35 -1.84 -3.21
N LYS A 183 -26.40 -1.76 -4.06
CA LYS A 183 -26.28 -2.11 -5.49
C LYS A 183 -25.39 -1.11 -6.25
N ASP A 184 -25.55 0.17 -5.97
CA ASP A 184 -24.77 1.24 -6.61
C ASP A 184 -23.31 1.19 -6.18
N VAL A 185 -23.06 1.01 -4.88
CA VAL A 185 -21.72 0.85 -4.33
C VAL A 185 -21.06 -0.41 -4.90
N ALA A 186 -21.77 -1.54 -4.99
CA ALA A 186 -21.24 -2.77 -5.59
C ALA A 186 -20.94 -2.60 -7.08
N SER A 187 -21.77 -1.84 -7.82
CA SER A 187 -21.53 -1.51 -9.22
C SER A 187 -20.27 -0.65 -9.37
N LEU A 188 -20.13 0.39 -8.55
CA LEU A 188 -18.95 1.25 -8.55
C LEU A 188 -17.67 0.45 -8.28
N LEU A 189 -17.67 -0.39 -7.25
CA LEU A 189 -16.50 -1.23 -6.88
C LEU A 189 -16.16 -2.30 -7.93
N ARG A 190 -17.10 -2.70 -8.78
CA ARG A 190 -16.82 -3.57 -9.94
C ARG A 190 -16.22 -2.83 -11.10
N ASN A 191 -16.68 -1.61 -11.35
CA ASN A 191 -16.17 -0.79 -12.44
C ASN A 191 -14.82 -0.15 -12.12
N HIS A 192 -14.55 0.07 -10.82
CA HIS A 192 -13.32 0.67 -10.30
C HIS A 192 -12.71 -0.26 -9.24
N MET A 193 -12.13 -1.36 -9.70
CA MET A 193 -11.53 -2.38 -8.81
C MET A 193 -10.39 -1.83 -7.97
N GLU A 194 -9.70 -0.81 -8.46
CA GLU A 194 -8.63 -0.09 -7.77
C GLU A 194 -9.09 0.55 -6.45
N LEU A 195 -10.37 0.95 -6.32
CA LEU A 195 -10.91 1.54 -5.09
C LEU A 195 -10.69 0.68 -3.85
N ARG A 196 -10.69 -0.65 -4.00
CA ARG A 196 -10.47 -1.58 -2.90
C ARG A 196 -9.04 -1.52 -2.36
N HIS A 197 -8.09 -1.19 -3.23
CA HIS A 197 -6.65 -1.18 -2.94
C HIS A 197 -6.11 0.22 -2.61
N ILE A 198 -6.95 1.25 -2.70
CA ILE A 198 -6.59 2.63 -2.34
C ILE A 198 -7.43 3.20 -1.20
N ALA A 199 -8.47 2.46 -0.73
CA ALA A 199 -9.27 2.85 0.43
C ALA A 199 -8.43 2.76 1.71
N ASN A 200 -7.90 3.88 2.15
CA ASN A 200 -7.00 3.99 3.29
C ASN A 200 -7.82 4.16 4.61
N PRO A 201 -7.50 3.44 5.68
CA PRO A 201 -6.34 2.56 5.91
C PRO A 201 -6.56 1.07 5.58
N PHE A 202 -7.71 0.70 5.00
CA PHE A 202 -8.07 -0.72 4.75
C PHE A 202 -7.17 -1.41 3.75
N ALA A 203 -6.79 -0.72 2.67
CA ALA A 203 -5.88 -1.26 1.68
C ALA A 203 -4.58 -1.74 2.33
N LEU A 204 -4.00 -0.92 3.22
CA LEU A 204 -2.78 -1.26 3.95
C LEU A 204 -2.99 -2.47 4.88
N LEU A 205 -4.11 -2.53 5.63
CA LEU A 205 -4.41 -3.65 6.50
C LEU A 205 -4.63 -4.94 5.72
N ALA A 206 -5.45 -4.89 4.67
CA ALA A 206 -5.75 -6.04 3.82
C ALA A 206 -4.50 -6.60 3.13
N ALA A 207 -3.66 -5.71 2.61
CA ALA A 207 -2.40 -6.07 1.99
C ALA A 207 -1.44 -6.74 2.99
N ASN A 208 -1.32 -6.21 4.24
CA ASN A 208 -0.51 -6.83 5.29
C ASN A 208 -1.03 -8.22 5.68
N LEU A 209 -2.35 -8.37 5.88
CA LEU A 209 -2.94 -9.67 6.20
C LEU A 209 -2.70 -10.68 5.07
N SER A 210 -2.87 -10.26 3.83
CA SER A 210 -2.62 -11.11 2.66
C SER A 210 -1.14 -11.49 2.53
N TYR A 211 -0.21 -10.57 2.81
CA TYR A 211 1.22 -10.85 2.82
C TYR A 211 1.59 -11.87 3.91
N LEU A 212 1.10 -11.67 5.13
CA LEU A 212 1.36 -12.57 6.25
C LEU A 212 0.77 -13.97 6.05
N ASP A 213 -0.43 -14.06 5.47
CA ASP A 213 -1.06 -15.36 5.14
C ASP A 213 -0.22 -16.10 4.10
N HIS A 214 0.25 -15.39 3.10
CA HIS A 214 1.12 -15.97 2.06
C HIS A 214 2.45 -16.43 2.63
N ALA A 215 3.10 -15.62 3.47
CA ALA A 215 4.36 -15.96 4.13
C ALA A 215 4.24 -17.18 5.07
N ARG A 216 3.08 -17.37 5.72
CA ARG A 216 2.83 -18.55 6.56
C ARG A 216 2.66 -19.84 5.77
N ASN A 217 2.10 -19.75 4.58
CA ASN A 217 1.86 -20.89 3.69
C ASN A 217 3.10 -21.28 2.86
N ASP A 218 4.21 -20.57 3.01
CA ASP A 218 5.44 -20.72 2.23
C ASP A 218 6.39 -21.85 2.72
N ASN A 219 5.96 -22.66 3.68
CA ASN A 219 6.75 -23.78 4.24
C ASN A 219 6.58 -25.12 3.47
N ARG A 220 6.12 -25.11 2.24
CA ARG A 220 6.01 -26.33 1.42
C ARG A 220 7.40 -26.74 0.92
N PRO A 221 7.72 -28.06 0.88
CA PRO A 221 8.99 -28.51 0.29
C PRO A 221 9.06 -28.14 -1.18
N LEU A 222 10.25 -27.76 -1.64
CA LEU A 222 10.50 -27.49 -3.06
C LEU A 222 10.31 -28.76 -3.89
N ALA A 223 9.47 -28.68 -4.92
CA ALA A 223 9.35 -29.74 -5.92
C ALA A 223 10.57 -29.68 -6.85
N LYS A 224 11.23 -30.83 -7.01
CA LYS A 224 12.41 -30.93 -7.89
C LYS A 224 12.04 -30.79 -9.34
N VAL A 225 12.91 -30.12 -10.11
CA VAL A 225 12.76 -29.87 -11.54
C VAL A 225 14.04 -30.32 -12.26
N GLY A 226 13.90 -30.71 -13.52
CA GLY A 226 15.06 -31.05 -14.34
C GLY A 226 15.83 -32.32 -13.91
N LEU A 227 15.13 -33.29 -13.29
CA LEU A 227 15.77 -34.53 -12.84
C LEU A 227 16.44 -35.34 -13.99
N ASP A 228 16.07 -35.04 -15.21
CA ASP A 228 16.63 -35.59 -16.45
C ASP A 228 17.71 -34.69 -17.07
N ALA A 229 18.04 -33.57 -16.47
CA ALA A 229 19.04 -32.65 -16.96
C ALA A 229 20.44 -33.33 -17.00
N ARG A 230 21.11 -33.18 -18.12
CA ARG A 230 22.45 -33.75 -18.34
C ARG A 230 23.30 -32.76 -19.10
N ARG A 231 24.60 -32.81 -18.84
CA ARG A 231 25.56 -32.02 -19.61
C ARG A 231 25.51 -32.44 -21.08
N GLY A 232 25.18 -31.50 -21.98
CA GLY A 232 25.07 -31.75 -23.40
C GLY A 232 26.44 -31.92 -24.08
N ALA A 233 26.46 -32.64 -25.21
CA ALA A 233 27.66 -32.89 -25.98
C ALA A 233 28.35 -31.63 -26.55
N ALA A 234 27.62 -30.52 -26.61
CA ALA A 234 28.15 -29.21 -27.03
C ALA A 234 29.09 -28.56 -25.99
N LEU A 235 29.06 -29.05 -24.74
CA LEU A 235 29.98 -28.60 -23.70
C LEU A 235 31.18 -29.53 -23.69
N PRO A 236 32.37 -29.10 -24.17
CA PRO A 236 33.54 -29.98 -24.24
C PRO A 236 33.90 -30.49 -22.83
N PRO A 237 34.26 -31.76 -22.70
CA PRO A 237 34.83 -32.26 -21.45
C PRO A 237 36.17 -31.54 -21.24
N GLY A 238 36.32 -30.84 -20.16
CA GLY A 238 37.51 -30.08 -19.83
C GLY A 238 37.61 -29.80 -18.34
N ASP A 239 38.84 -29.67 -17.86
CA ASP A 239 39.15 -29.36 -16.46
C ASP A 239 38.86 -27.90 -16.08
N ARG A 240 38.46 -27.08 -17.05
CA ARG A 240 38.15 -25.67 -16.80
C ARG A 240 36.65 -25.50 -16.48
N PRO A 241 36.29 -24.80 -15.41
CA PRO A 241 34.92 -24.50 -15.11
C PRO A 241 34.33 -23.60 -16.22
N LEU A 242 33.09 -23.88 -16.64
CA LEU A 242 32.31 -22.97 -17.47
C LEU A 242 31.73 -21.88 -16.60
N VAL A 243 32.03 -20.63 -16.92
CA VAL A 243 31.43 -19.46 -16.23
C VAL A 243 30.40 -18.87 -17.18
N LEU A 244 29.14 -18.90 -16.75
CA LEU A 244 28.03 -18.20 -17.41
C LEU A 244 27.70 -16.95 -16.60
N VAL A 245 27.80 -15.78 -17.23
CA VAL A 245 27.39 -14.50 -16.64
C VAL A 245 25.99 -14.16 -17.15
N LEU A 246 25.04 -14.14 -16.25
CA LEU A 246 23.67 -13.76 -16.57
C LEU A 246 23.41 -12.36 -16.01
N ALA A 247 23.29 -11.35 -16.89
CA ALA A 247 22.94 -10.00 -16.54
C ALA A 247 21.43 -9.80 -16.74
N ILE A 248 20.72 -9.47 -15.65
CA ILE A 248 19.28 -9.24 -15.68
C ILE A 248 19.05 -7.75 -15.61
N GLY A 249 18.39 -7.19 -16.65
CA GLY A 249 17.99 -5.78 -16.67
C GLY A 249 16.80 -5.54 -15.76
N GLU A 250 16.88 -4.49 -14.93
CA GLU A 250 15.79 -4.01 -14.09
C GLU A 250 15.12 -2.81 -14.77
N SER A 251 13.76 -2.78 -14.76
CA SER A 251 12.94 -1.67 -15.28
C SER A 251 13.17 -1.31 -16.75
N MET A 252 13.73 -2.23 -17.55
CA MET A 252 14.03 -2.02 -18.97
C MET A 252 12.76 -2.20 -19.81
N ARG A 253 12.31 -1.13 -20.45
CA ARG A 253 11.13 -1.13 -21.31
C ARG A 253 11.55 -1.34 -22.78
N ALA A 254 11.07 -2.41 -23.41
CA ALA A 254 11.37 -2.69 -24.81
C ALA A 254 11.08 -1.54 -25.78
N ALA A 255 9.98 -0.79 -25.56
CA ALA A 255 9.63 0.38 -26.37
C ALA A 255 10.56 1.60 -26.17
N SER A 256 11.48 1.54 -25.22
CA SER A 256 12.45 2.62 -24.94
C SER A 256 13.88 2.24 -25.36
N LEU A 257 14.04 1.10 -26.05
CA LEU A 257 15.32 0.68 -26.65
C LEU A 257 15.37 1.14 -28.10
N ASP A 258 16.48 1.76 -28.52
CA ASP A 258 16.67 2.18 -29.92
C ASP A 258 16.88 0.98 -30.85
N LEU A 259 17.45 -0.14 -30.38
CA LEU A 259 17.45 -1.43 -31.06
C LEU A 259 16.06 -1.92 -31.44
N ASN A 260 15.01 -1.39 -30.82
CA ASN A 260 13.60 -1.65 -31.12
C ASN A 260 12.92 -0.50 -31.89
N GLY A 261 13.68 0.52 -32.32
CA GLY A 261 13.19 1.66 -33.08
C GLY A 261 12.79 2.86 -32.23
N TYR A 262 13.23 2.97 -30.97
CA TYR A 262 13.06 4.18 -30.19
C TYR A 262 13.89 5.32 -30.76
N ALA A 263 13.32 6.56 -30.80
CA ALA A 263 13.94 7.71 -31.47
C ALA A 263 15.16 8.30 -30.74
N ARG A 264 15.41 7.92 -29.49
CA ARG A 264 16.56 8.36 -28.70
C ARG A 264 17.55 7.21 -28.59
N ASP A 265 18.81 7.51 -28.68
CA ASP A 265 19.93 6.58 -28.45
C ASP A 265 19.99 6.23 -26.97
N THR A 266 19.44 5.09 -26.59
CA THR A 266 19.32 4.64 -25.19
C THR A 266 20.17 3.43 -24.88
N ASP A 267 20.65 2.72 -25.89
CA ASP A 267 21.44 1.48 -25.81
C ASP A 267 22.72 1.57 -26.67
N PHE A 268 23.30 2.77 -26.79
CA PHE A 268 24.48 3.07 -27.60
C PHE A 268 25.68 2.14 -27.33
N ASP A 269 25.86 1.66 -26.10
CA ASP A 269 26.92 0.74 -25.74
C ASP A 269 26.74 -0.66 -26.34
N LEU A 270 25.52 -1.01 -26.74
CA LEU A 270 25.20 -2.31 -27.36
C LEU A 270 25.44 -2.33 -28.87
N HIS A 271 25.46 -1.18 -29.54
CA HIS A 271 25.60 -1.08 -31.01
C HIS A 271 26.90 -1.69 -31.56
N PRO A 272 28.07 -1.53 -30.89
CA PRO A 272 29.31 -2.14 -31.38
C PRO A 272 29.42 -3.64 -31.07
N LEU A 273 28.47 -4.19 -30.31
CA LEU A 273 28.52 -5.61 -29.88
C LEU A 273 27.71 -6.52 -30.80
N PRO A 274 28.10 -7.77 -30.98
CA PRO A 274 27.33 -8.77 -31.76
C PRO A 274 26.12 -9.25 -30.92
N VAL A 275 25.12 -8.40 -30.72
CA VAL A 275 23.93 -8.72 -29.94
C VAL A 275 22.87 -9.42 -30.77
N VAL A 276 22.13 -10.33 -30.16
CA VAL A 276 20.88 -10.88 -30.68
C VAL A 276 19.72 -10.29 -29.94
N ASN A 277 18.96 -9.40 -30.59
CA ASN A 277 17.82 -8.73 -30.00
C ASN A 277 16.52 -9.50 -30.27
N PHE A 278 15.83 -9.91 -29.19
CA PHE A 278 14.51 -10.55 -29.25
C PHE A 278 13.42 -9.48 -29.09
N GLY A 279 13.02 -8.83 -30.17
CA GLY A 279 12.13 -7.66 -30.15
C GLY A 279 10.71 -7.88 -29.60
N LYS A 280 10.25 -9.12 -29.42
CA LYS A 280 8.89 -9.46 -28.95
C LYS A 280 8.90 -10.34 -27.71
N VAL A 281 9.55 -9.89 -26.66
CA VAL A 281 9.55 -10.56 -25.35
C VAL A 281 8.50 -9.93 -24.45
N SER A 282 7.76 -10.77 -23.74
CA SER A 282 6.72 -10.33 -22.78
C SER A 282 7.05 -10.85 -21.39
N SER A 283 7.06 -9.99 -20.41
CA SER A 283 7.17 -10.35 -19.01
C SER A 283 5.89 -11.02 -18.48
N CYS A 284 6.01 -11.79 -17.40
CA CYS A 284 4.88 -12.35 -16.66
C CYS A 284 4.16 -11.31 -15.79
N GLY A 285 4.86 -10.25 -15.40
CA GLY A 285 4.33 -9.17 -14.59
C GLY A 285 5.18 -7.91 -14.71
N THR A 286 4.69 -6.83 -14.10
CA THR A 286 5.33 -5.51 -14.11
C THR A 286 6.22 -5.26 -12.89
N ASN A 287 6.27 -6.17 -11.94
CA ASN A 287 7.13 -6.10 -10.76
C ASN A 287 8.18 -7.23 -10.79
N THR A 288 9.31 -6.99 -10.16
CA THR A 288 10.46 -7.90 -10.09
C THR A 288 10.09 -9.19 -9.37
N ALA A 289 9.28 -9.14 -8.31
CA ALA A 289 8.84 -10.30 -7.54
C ALA A 289 8.04 -11.32 -8.37
N THR A 290 7.39 -10.90 -9.46
CA THR A 290 6.68 -11.78 -10.39
C THR A 290 7.53 -12.10 -11.63
N SER A 291 8.18 -11.09 -12.22
CA SER A 291 8.88 -11.26 -13.50
C SER A 291 10.13 -12.15 -13.39
N LEU A 292 10.89 -11.98 -12.31
CA LEU A 292 12.14 -12.71 -12.10
C LEU A 292 11.90 -14.21 -11.83
N PRO A 293 11.07 -14.63 -10.87
CA PRO A 293 10.76 -16.05 -10.68
C PRO A 293 10.15 -16.70 -11.91
N CYS A 294 9.33 -15.97 -12.68
CA CYS A 294 8.78 -16.48 -13.93
C CYS A 294 9.85 -16.73 -15.00
N MET A 295 10.84 -15.84 -15.09
CA MET A 295 11.95 -15.96 -16.05
C MET A 295 12.77 -17.23 -15.82
N PHE A 296 12.94 -17.65 -14.58
CA PHE A 296 13.72 -18.81 -14.19
C PHE A 296 12.90 -20.10 -14.04
N SER A 297 11.56 -19.99 -14.06
CA SER A 297 10.64 -21.13 -13.88
C SER A 297 10.49 -21.96 -15.14
N ASP A 298 10.29 -23.28 -14.96
CA ASP A 298 9.91 -24.24 -16.01
C ASP A 298 8.45 -24.11 -16.47
N LEU A 299 7.62 -23.35 -15.75
CA LEU A 299 6.18 -23.22 -16.01
C LEU A 299 5.86 -22.42 -17.27
N GLY A 300 6.77 -21.55 -17.71
CA GLY A 300 6.53 -20.60 -18.78
C GLY A 300 5.40 -19.62 -18.47
N ARG A 301 5.30 -18.53 -19.24
CA ARG A 301 4.37 -17.43 -18.95
C ARG A 301 2.90 -17.84 -18.81
N ARG A 302 2.43 -18.82 -19.60
CA ARG A 302 1.02 -19.23 -19.59
C ARG A 302 0.65 -20.11 -18.40
N GLY A 303 1.59 -20.86 -17.89
CA GLY A 303 1.41 -21.76 -16.74
C GLY A 303 1.94 -21.18 -15.44
N TYR A 304 2.52 -19.97 -15.48
CA TYR A 304 3.08 -19.36 -14.30
C TYR A 304 2.01 -18.99 -13.28
N ASP A 305 2.19 -19.49 -12.08
CA ASP A 305 1.47 -19.15 -10.87
C ASP A 305 2.48 -18.93 -9.74
N ASP A 306 2.42 -17.79 -9.11
CA ASP A 306 3.38 -17.33 -8.09
C ASP A 306 3.51 -18.32 -6.93
N ALA A 307 2.37 -18.84 -6.44
CA ALA A 307 2.35 -19.80 -5.34
C ALA A 307 3.00 -21.14 -5.74
N THR A 308 2.81 -21.57 -6.98
CA THR A 308 3.42 -22.79 -7.52
C THR A 308 4.91 -22.59 -7.76
N ALA A 309 5.32 -21.48 -8.35
CA ALA A 309 6.72 -21.19 -8.69
C ALA A 309 7.61 -21.13 -7.44
N LYS A 310 7.13 -20.54 -6.35
CA LYS A 310 7.85 -20.46 -5.06
C LYS A 310 8.15 -21.81 -4.41
N HIS A 311 7.40 -22.86 -4.78
CA HIS A 311 7.57 -24.21 -4.23
C HIS A 311 8.20 -25.18 -5.26
N ARG A 312 8.87 -24.66 -6.27
CA ARG A 312 9.58 -25.45 -7.28
C ARG A 312 11.02 -24.97 -7.40
N GLU A 313 11.92 -25.91 -7.65
CA GLU A 313 13.26 -25.60 -8.12
C GLU A 313 13.17 -24.84 -9.46
N ASN A 314 14.16 -24.06 -9.77
CA ASN A 314 14.24 -23.28 -10.99
C ASN A 314 15.52 -23.63 -11.78
N VAL A 315 15.75 -22.98 -12.91
CA VAL A 315 16.90 -23.30 -13.76
C VAL A 315 18.23 -23.13 -13.05
N LEU A 316 18.34 -22.23 -12.05
CA LEU A 316 19.59 -22.05 -11.31
C LEU A 316 19.89 -23.25 -10.41
N ASP A 317 18.86 -23.85 -9.80
CA ASP A 317 18.99 -25.05 -8.97
C ASP A 317 19.42 -26.27 -9.80
N VAL A 318 19.02 -26.31 -11.08
CA VAL A 318 19.39 -27.38 -12.02
C VAL A 318 20.84 -27.24 -12.51
N LEU A 319 21.37 -26.01 -12.53
CA LEU A 319 22.73 -25.74 -13.04
C LEU A 319 23.82 -25.92 -11.96
N VAL A 320 23.47 -26.03 -10.70
CA VAL A 320 24.37 -26.25 -9.55
C VAL A 320 24.61 -27.75 -9.34
#